data_554776cc24b8a3c28a9b8e289b8854da
#
_entry.id   554776cc24b8a3c28a9b8e289b8854da
#
_cell.length_a   1.000
_cell.length_b   1.000
_cell.length_c   1.000
_cell.angle_alpha   90.00
_cell.angle_beta   90.00
_cell.angle_gamma   90.00
#
_symmetry.space_group_name_H-M   'P 1'
#
loop_
_entity.id
_entity.type
_entity.pdbx_description
1 polymer ?
#
loop_
_entity_poly.entity_id
_entity_poly.type
_entity_poly.pdbx_seq_one_letter_code
_entity_poly.pdbx_strand_id
1 'polypeptide(L)'
;MEIVPRSAPGTVAVAVQEYVDFTDAWLTNRRLSAHTREAYRRDVTSFLAWCAATGIEPLQAKFTHINEYARALEATVDPRSGRPLAPTTVARKLSGLSSWYDFLVKLEAVPSNPVGGADRPSVSRDHSATIGMSPAEVDAMLRAAEADSPRHHAIIALLADLGLRVGEVCRLDLADLGHERGHRTVRFVGKGGKPRRRALAPGTGVALDAYLEHRARLAGVAVEDLTGPVFVTTAGGPVDRNAVFRLVRRLAVKAGIPSAEHLSPHSLRHAFATTARSEGVPLEDVQDAMGHADPRTTRRYDRDRHNLDRDPSYAIWAARARRGTPAEG
;
A
#
# COMPACT_ATOMS: atom_id res chain seq x y z
N MET A 1 -51.53 -6.43 25.98
CA MET A 1 -51.13 -6.81 24.60
C MET A 1 -51.05 -5.51 23.81
N GLU A 2 -49.91 -4.90 23.88
CA GLU A 2 -49.63 -3.57 23.31
C GLU A 2 -49.20 -3.75 21.85
N ILE A 3 -49.92 -3.13 20.94
CA ILE A 3 -49.69 -3.22 19.50
C ILE A 3 -48.53 -2.26 19.17
N VAL A 4 -47.38 -2.81 18.85
CA VAL A 4 -46.25 -2.05 18.29
C VAL A 4 -46.67 -1.58 16.88
N PRO A 5 -46.66 -0.28 16.57
CA PRO A 5 -47.02 0.19 15.23
C PRO A 5 -45.93 -0.24 14.21
N ARG A 6 -46.34 -0.98 13.18
CA ARG A 6 -45.50 -1.25 12.00
C ARG A 6 -45.29 0.07 11.27
N SER A 7 -44.04 0.50 11.17
CA SER A 7 -43.63 1.66 10.37
C SER A 7 -44.15 1.50 8.93
N ALA A 8 -44.73 2.56 8.40
CA ALA A 8 -45.24 2.58 7.02
C ALA A 8 -44.07 2.48 6.01
N PRO A 9 -44.28 1.83 4.84
CA PRO A 9 -43.23 1.63 3.83
C PRO A 9 -42.51 2.91 3.35
N GLY A 10 -43.19 4.04 3.40
CA GLY A 10 -42.60 5.36 3.06
C GLY A 10 -41.56 5.87 4.04
N THR A 11 -41.67 5.54 5.34
CA THR A 11 -40.72 5.99 6.38
C THR A 11 -39.36 5.29 6.25
N VAL A 12 -39.34 4.01 5.87
CA VAL A 12 -38.12 3.23 5.64
C VAL A 12 -37.33 3.75 4.43
N ALA A 13 -38.03 4.08 3.34
CA ALA A 13 -37.43 4.60 2.12
C ALA A 13 -36.79 6.00 2.35
N VAL A 14 -37.43 6.86 3.13
CA VAL A 14 -36.92 8.20 3.49
C VAL A 14 -35.68 8.06 4.36
N ALA A 15 -35.65 7.18 5.35
CA ALA A 15 -34.49 6.96 6.22
C ALA A 15 -33.28 6.40 5.43
N VAL A 16 -33.52 5.49 4.47
CA VAL A 16 -32.42 4.96 3.61
C VAL A 16 -31.81 6.06 2.76
N GLN A 17 -32.60 6.97 2.21
CA GLN A 17 -32.10 8.09 1.41
C GLN A 17 -31.26 9.06 2.26
N GLU A 18 -31.68 9.35 3.47
CA GLU A 18 -30.94 10.21 4.41
C GLU A 18 -29.52 9.67 4.70
N TYR A 19 -29.35 8.35 4.90
CA TYR A 19 -28.02 7.75 5.10
C TYR A 19 -27.14 7.79 3.87
N VAL A 20 -27.73 7.69 2.68
CA VAL A 20 -27.01 7.88 1.41
C VAL A 20 -26.53 9.31 1.31
N ASP A 21 -27.38 10.28 1.60
CA ASP A 21 -27.06 11.71 1.54
C ASP A 21 -25.95 12.07 2.54
N PHE A 22 -26.01 11.59 3.78
CA PHE A 22 -24.92 11.76 4.76
C PHE A 22 -23.61 11.14 4.30
N THR A 23 -23.68 9.96 3.71
CA THR A 23 -22.48 9.26 3.21
C THR A 23 -21.87 10.01 2.04
N ASP A 24 -22.67 10.52 1.13
CA ASP A 24 -22.20 11.30 -0.02
C ASP A 24 -21.63 12.65 0.41
N ALA A 25 -22.29 13.36 1.34
CA ALA A 25 -21.80 14.59 1.92
C ALA A 25 -20.45 14.36 2.63
N TRP A 26 -20.32 13.29 3.43
CA TRP A 26 -19.05 12.94 4.08
C TRP A 26 -17.92 12.67 3.09
N LEU A 27 -18.17 11.87 2.05
CA LEU A 27 -17.17 11.53 1.04
C LEU A 27 -16.76 12.73 0.18
N THR A 28 -17.68 13.68 -0.06
CA THR A 28 -17.41 14.89 -0.83
C THR A 28 -16.61 15.92 -0.01
N ASN A 29 -16.86 16.03 1.28
CA ASN A 29 -16.16 16.96 2.18
C ASN A 29 -14.72 16.54 2.53
N ARG A 30 -14.22 15.43 2.00
CA ARG A 30 -12.88 14.94 2.28
C ARG A 30 -12.02 14.85 1.03
N ARG A 31 -10.76 15.28 1.14
CA ARG A 31 -9.76 15.10 0.09
C ARG A 31 -9.28 13.64 0.07
N LEU A 32 -10.12 12.76 -0.45
CA LEU A 32 -9.86 11.33 -0.57
C LEU A 32 -9.56 10.94 -2.03
N SER A 33 -8.67 9.95 -2.23
CA SER A 33 -8.54 9.32 -3.54
C SER A 33 -9.85 8.60 -3.92
N ALA A 34 -10.13 8.47 -5.22
CA ALA A 34 -11.31 7.74 -5.71
C ALA A 34 -11.40 6.33 -5.10
N HIS A 35 -10.28 5.62 -5.02
CA HIS A 35 -10.20 4.29 -4.42
C HIS A 35 -10.53 4.27 -2.92
N THR A 36 -10.05 5.26 -2.16
CA THR A 36 -10.36 5.38 -0.72
C THR A 36 -11.84 5.72 -0.53
N ARG A 37 -12.38 6.62 -1.35
CA ARG A 37 -13.79 7.00 -1.33
C ARG A 37 -14.69 5.79 -1.55
N GLU A 38 -14.38 4.99 -2.56
CA GLU A 38 -15.12 3.77 -2.88
C GLU A 38 -15.01 2.70 -1.77
N ALA A 39 -13.84 2.54 -1.16
CA ALA A 39 -13.67 1.63 -0.02
C ALA A 39 -14.51 2.08 1.18
N TYR A 40 -14.50 3.36 1.50
CA TYR A 40 -15.26 3.93 2.60
C TYR A 40 -16.77 3.84 2.35
N ARG A 41 -17.23 4.11 1.14
CA ARG A 41 -18.63 3.90 0.76
C ARG A 41 -19.08 2.47 1.06
N ARG A 42 -18.30 1.48 0.59
CA ARG A 42 -18.61 0.06 0.84
C ARG A 42 -18.63 -0.30 2.32
N ASP A 43 -17.72 0.30 3.13
CA ASP A 43 -17.68 0.03 4.56
C ASP A 43 -18.94 0.53 5.26
N VAL A 44 -19.40 1.77 4.96
CA VAL A 44 -20.65 2.33 5.51
C VAL A 44 -21.86 1.56 5.00
N THR A 45 -21.95 1.26 3.69
CA THR A 45 -23.04 0.46 3.14
C THR A 45 -23.15 -0.92 3.81
N SER A 46 -22.01 -1.57 4.09
CA SER A 46 -21.97 -2.85 4.81
C SER A 46 -22.54 -2.73 6.24
N PHE A 47 -22.24 -1.64 6.93
CA PHE A 47 -22.77 -1.36 8.26
C PHE A 47 -24.27 -1.06 8.23
N LEU A 48 -24.74 -0.23 7.30
CA LEU A 48 -26.16 0.10 7.14
C LEU A 48 -26.99 -1.14 6.81
N ALA A 49 -26.48 -2.04 5.96
CA ALA A 49 -27.12 -3.32 5.66
C ALA A 49 -27.23 -4.22 6.90
N TRP A 50 -26.17 -4.26 7.73
CA TRP A 50 -26.20 -5.02 8.99
C TRP A 50 -27.20 -4.40 9.98
N CYS A 51 -27.27 -3.08 10.11
CA CYS A 51 -28.24 -2.38 10.94
C CYS A 51 -29.67 -2.72 10.52
N ALA A 52 -29.96 -2.69 9.21
CA ALA A 52 -31.25 -3.05 8.67
C ALA A 52 -31.64 -4.51 8.98
N ALA A 53 -30.68 -5.43 8.90
CA ALA A 53 -30.89 -6.85 9.19
C ALA A 53 -31.11 -7.13 10.69
N THR A 54 -30.58 -6.30 11.58
CA THR A 54 -30.68 -6.46 13.04
C THR A 54 -31.70 -5.54 13.70
N GLY A 55 -32.37 -4.67 12.93
CA GLY A 55 -33.37 -3.71 13.44
C GLY A 55 -32.77 -2.57 14.25
N ILE A 56 -31.47 -2.28 14.07
CA ILE A 56 -30.76 -1.20 14.75
C ILE A 56 -30.87 0.08 13.91
N GLU A 57 -31.27 1.18 14.56
CA GLU A 57 -31.29 2.50 13.94
C GLU A 57 -29.83 3.06 13.91
N PRO A 58 -29.23 3.30 12.71
CA PRO A 58 -27.83 3.72 12.60
C PRO A 58 -27.46 4.97 13.40
N LEU A 59 -28.33 5.99 13.44
CA LEU A 59 -28.07 7.23 14.20
C LEU A 59 -28.23 7.06 15.72
N GLN A 60 -28.82 5.96 16.17
CA GLN A 60 -28.97 5.61 17.58
C GLN A 60 -28.02 4.47 18.02
N ALA A 61 -27.11 4.07 17.15
CA ALA A 61 -26.17 2.98 17.43
C ALA A 61 -25.27 3.35 18.64
N LYS A 62 -25.12 2.38 19.54
CA LYS A 62 -24.25 2.48 20.73
C LYS A 62 -22.97 1.66 20.51
N PHE A 63 -21.95 1.88 21.36
CA PHE A 63 -20.70 1.11 21.28
C PHE A 63 -20.91 -0.42 21.35
N THR A 64 -21.96 -0.86 22.10
CA THR A 64 -22.33 -2.29 22.16
C THR A 64 -22.75 -2.84 20.81
N HIS A 65 -23.54 -2.09 20.03
CA HIS A 65 -23.93 -2.47 18.69
C HIS A 65 -22.74 -2.50 17.73
N ILE A 66 -21.75 -1.59 17.93
CA ILE A 66 -20.49 -1.62 17.15
C ILE A 66 -19.68 -2.87 17.47
N ASN A 67 -19.65 -3.32 18.74
CA ASN A 67 -19.02 -4.59 19.13
C ASN A 67 -19.70 -5.80 18.51
N GLU A 68 -21.04 -5.80 18.43
CA GLU A 68 -21.79 -6.86 17.73
C GLU A 68 -21.48 -6.86 16.24
N TYR A 69 -21.43 -5.69 15.60
CA TYR A 69 -21.03 -5.57 14.20
C TYR A 69 -19.58 -6.05 13.97
N ALA A 70 -18.66 -5.73 14.87
CA ALA A 70 -17.29 -6.20 14.79
C ALA A 70 -17.20 -7.74 14.80
N ARG A 71 -17.94 -8.39 15.71
CA ARG A 71 -18.05 -9.87 15.77
C ARG A 71 -18.69 -10.44 14.51
N ALA A 72 -19.73 -9.80 13.98
CA ALA A 72 -20.35 -10.20 12.72
C ALA A 72 -19.37 -10.11 11.54
N LEU A 73 -18.52 -9.08 11.51
CA LEU A 73 -17.45 -8.97 10.52
C LEU A 73 -16.39 -10.07 10.67
N GLU A 74 -15.98 -10.41 11.90
CA GLU A 74 -15.03 -11.49 12.19
C GLU A 74 -15.55 -12.87 11.74
N ALA A 75 -16.86 -13.08 11.87
CA ALA A 75 -17.52 -14.30 11.40
C ALA A 75 -17.77 -14.31 9.88
N THR A 76 -17.64 -13.17 9.21
CA THR A 76 -17.89 -13.06 7.77
C THR A 76 -16.77 -13.73 6.98
N VAL A 77 -17.14 -14.67 6.11
CA VAL A 77 -16.21 -15.32 5.17
C VAL A 77 -16.03 -14.45 3.93
N ASP A 78 -14.78 -14.13 3.59
CA ASP A 78 -14.45 -13.44 2.34
C ASP A 78 -14.70 -14.38 1.15
N PRO A 79 -15.61 -14.03 0.22
CA PRO A 79 -15.95 -14.89 -0.92
C PRO A 79 -14.78 -15.20 -1.85
N ARG A 80 -13.72 -14.39 -1.82
CA ARG A 80 -12.53 -14.55 -2.68
C ARG A 80 -11.52 -15.54 -2.10
N SER A 81 -11.38 -15.54 -0.78
CA SER A 81 -10.39 -16.37 -0.09
C SER A 81 -11.00 -17.60 0.59
N GLY A 82 -12.32 -17.65 0.78
CA GLY A 82 -13.02 -18.67 1.55
C GLY A 82 -12.63 -18.70 3.04
N ARG A 83 -12.00 -17.64 3.55
CA ARG A 83 -11.52 -17.53 4.93
C ARG A 83 -12.24 -16.38 5.66
N PRO A 84 -12.34 -16.41 6.99
CA PRO A 84 -12.82 -15.27 7.76
C PRO A 84 -12.04 -13.99 7.44
N LEU A 85 -12.68 -12.83 7.57
CA LEU A 85 -12.02 -11.56 7.37
C LEU A 85 -10.83 -11.41 8.33
N ALA A 86 -9.69 -10.98 7.78
CA ALA A 86 -8.50 -10.73 8.59
C ALA A 86 -8.75 -9.60 9.62
N PRO A 87 -8.19 -9.69 10.85
CA PRO A 87 -8.33 -8.66 11.89
C PRO A 87 -7.99 -7.23 11.40
N THR A 88 -6.98 -7.12 10.52
CA THR A 88 -6.62 -5.85 9.86
C THR A 88 -7.72 -5.29 8.97
N THR A 89 -8.50 -6.15 8.31
CA THR A 89 -9.64 -5.76 7.48
C THR A 89 -10.79 -5.26 8.35
N VAL A 90 -11.10 -5.98 9.45
CA VAL A 90 -12.12 -5.56 10.41
C VAL A 90 -11.75 -4.20 11.02
N ALA A 91 -10.53 -4.05 11.55
CA ALA A 91 -10.03 -2.80 12.11
C ALA A 91 -10.08 -1.63 11.11
N ARG A 92 -9.78 -1.89 9.81
CA ARG A 92 -9.88 -0.88 8.76
C ARG A 92 -11.34 -0.47 8.50
N LYS A 93 -12.27 -1.44 8.44
CA LYS A 93 -13.69 -1.16 8.26
C LYS A 93 -14.24 -0.32 9.42
N LEU A 94 -13.91 -0.67 10.66
CA LEU A 94 -14.28 0.12 11.85
C LEU A 94 -13.66 1.53 11.82
N SER A 95 -12.44 1.69 11.27
CA SER A 95 -11.84 3.01 11.12
C SER A 95 -12.56 3.88 10.08
N GLY A 96 -13.04 3.29 8.98
CA GLY A 96 -13.90 3.96 8.02
C GLY A 96 -15.21 4.40 8.65
N LEU A 97 -15.84 3.51 9.40
CA LEU A 97 -17.08 3.78 10.11
C LEU A 97 -16.90 4.86 11.20
N SER A 98 -15.82 4.80 11.98
CA SER A 98 -15.49 5.86 12.96
C SER A 98 -15.38 7.23 12.30
N SER A 99 -14.75 7.30 11.14
CA SER A 99 -14.63 8.56 10.40
C SER A 99 -15.96 9.09 9.85
N TRP A 100 -16.90 8.20 9.53
CA TRP A 100 -18.26 8.58 9.15
C TRP A 100 -19.03 9.13 10.36
N TYR A 101 -18.98 8.47 11.51
CA TYR A 101 -19.59 8.99 12.74
C TYR A 101 -18.97 10.31 13.23
N ASP A 102 -17.64 10.49 13.09
CA ASP A 102 -17.00 11.77 13.39
C ASP A 102 -17.55 12.91 12.51
N PHE A 103 -17.94 12.61 11.29
CA PHE A 103 -18.59 13.56 10.41
C PHE A 103 -20.04 13.83 10.84
N LEU A 104 -20.79 12.80 11.22
CA LEU A 104 -22.16 12.95 11.74
C LEU A 104 -22.21 13.74 13.05
N VAL A 105 -21.22 13.59 13.94
CA VAL A 105 -21.07 14.42 15.13
C VAL A 105 -20.89 15.89 14.76
N LYS A 106 -20.08 16.19 13.74
CA LYS A 106 -19.88 17.56 13.24
C LYS A 106 -21.11 18.17 12.60
N LEU A 107 -22.01 17.34 12.08
CA LEU A 107 -23.33 17.73 11.55
C LEU A 107 -24.40 17.79 12.65
N GLU A 108 -24.04 17.48 13.90
CA GLU A 108 -24.99 17.38 15.02
C GLU A 108 -26.10 16.33 14.80
N ALA A 109 -25.90 15.42 13.84
CA ALA A 109 -26.82 14.32 13.55
C ALA A 109 -26.77 13.21 14.61
N VAL A 110 -25.64 13.08 15.32
CA VAL A 110 -25.46 12.17 16.47
C VAL A 110 -24.68 12.88 17.59
N PRO A 111 -24.95 12.57 18.86
CA PRO A 111 -24.32 13.25 19.99
C PRO A 111 -22.84 12.84 20.18
N SER A 112 -22.46 11.63 19.77
CA SER A 112 -21.10 11.11 19.93
C SER A 112 -20.79 10.00 18.94
N ASN A 113 -19.50 9.70 18.74
CA ASN A 113 -19.05 8.60 17.90
C ASN A 113 -19.04 7.27 18.67
N PRO A 114 -19.95 6.32 18.39
CA PRO A 114 -20.05 5.06 19.13
C PRO A 114 -18.86 4.12 18.87
N VAL A 115 -18.09 4.34 17.79
CA VAL A 115 -16.95 3.47 17.43
C VAL A 115 -15.75 3.75 18.34
N GLY A 116 -15.71 4.92 18.98
CA GLY A 116 -14.62 5.31 19.90
C GLY A 116 -14.53 4.42 21.15
N GLY A 117 -15.65 3.95 21.66
CA GLY A 117 -15.74 3.06 22.82
C GLY A 117 -15.81 1.56 22.49
N ALA A 118 -15.71 1.20 21.21
CA ALA A 118 -15.84 -0.20 20.80
C ALA A 118 -14.50 -0.96 20.87
N ASP A 119 -14.59 -2.25 21.22
CA ASP A 119 -13.45 -3.16 21.17
C ASP A 119 -13.02 -3.37 19.71
N ARG A 120 -11.74 -3.13 19.45
CA ARG A 120 -11.14 -3.32 18.14
C ARG A 120 -10.23 -4.53 18.14
N PRO A 121 -10.24 -5.35 17.08
CA PRO A 121 -9.28 -6.42 16.95
C PRO A 121 -7.86 -5.91 17.15
N SER A 122 -7.10 -6.62 17.98
CA SER A 122 -5.68 -6.34 18.19
C SER A 122 -4.93 -6.60 16.88
N VAL A 123 -4.39 -5.55 16.31
CA VAL A 123 -3.53 -5.64 15.11
C VAL A 123 -2.11 -5.35 15.53
N SER A 124 -1.24 -6.36 15.46
CA SER A 124 0.19 -6.14 15.70
C SER A 124 0.71 -5.05 14.76
N ARG A 125 1.23 -3.97 15.34
CA ARG A 125 1.82 -2.85 14.60
C ARG A 125 3.28 -3.12 14.23
N ASP A 126 3.90 -4.10 14.86
CA ASP A 126 5.34 -4.36 14.75
C ASP A 126 5.69 -5.44 13.71
N HIS A 127 4.70 -6.21 13.23
CA HIS A 127 4.91 -7.22 12.20
C HIS A 127 4.17 -6.87 10.92
N SER A 128 4.89 -6.88 9.80
CA SER A 128 4.27 -6.85 8.47
C SER A 128 3.71 -8.25 8.17
N ALA A 129 2.42 -8.34 7.84
CA ALA A 129 1.83 -9.56 7.31
C ALA A 129 2.32 -9.86 5.87
N THR A 130 3.10 -8.96 5.28
CA THR A 130 3.69 -9.15 3.96
C THR A 130 4.83 -10.15 4.06
N ILE A 131 4.75 -11.23 3.28
CA ILE A 131 5.85 -12.17 3.13
C ILE A 131 7.00 -11.43 2.46
N GLY A 132 8.14 -11.33 3.17
CA GLY A 132 9.36 -10.76 2.64
C GLY A 132 10.05 -11.75 1.69
N MET A 133 10.98 -11.25 0.92
CA MET A 133 11.89 -12.03 0.09
C MET A 133 13.32 -11.81 0.60
N SER A 134 14.12 -12.87 0.60
CA SER A 134 15.57 -12.78 0.81
C SER A 134 16.27 -12.12 -0.37
N PRO A 135 17.47 -11.56 -0.22
CA PRO A 135 18.25 -11.04 -1.34
C PRO A 135 18.42 -12.06 -2.48
N ALA A 136 18.69 -13.32 -2.15
CA ALA A 136 18.85 -14.38 -3.15
C ALA A 136 17.55 -14.67 -3.95
N GLU A 137 16.39 -14.58 -3.31
CA GLU A 137 15.08 -14.71 -3.98
C GLU A 137 14.80 -13.49 -4.89
N VAL A 138 15.20 -12.29 -4.47
CA VAL A 138 15.09 -11.08 -5.32
C VAL A 138 15.97 -11.23 -6.55
N ASP A 139 17.22 -11.68 -6.41
CA ASP A 139 18.13 -11.93 -7.52
C ASP A 139 17.59 -13.00 -8.48
N ALA A 140 17.01 -14.08 -7.94
CA ALA A 140 16.39 -15.12 -8.75
C ALA A 140 15.17 -14.58 -9.53
N MET A 141 14.38 -13.71 -8.90
CA MET A 141 13.25 -13.03 -9.54
C MET A 141 13.71 -12.10 -10.66
N LEU A 142 14.77 -11.32 -10.47
CA LEU A 142 15.35 -10.44 -11.48
C LEU A 142 15.86 -11.23 -12.67
N ARG A 143 16.60 -12.33 -12.46
CA ARG A 143 17.05 -13.23 -13.54
C ARG A 143 15.88 -13.86 -14.29
N ALA A 144 14.86 -14.30 -13.58
CA ALA A 144 13.65 -14.87 -14.22
C ALA A 144 12.90 -13.82 -15.05
N ALA A 145 12.88 -12.55 -14.60
CA ALA A 145 12.27 -11.44 -15.32
C ALA A 145 13.06 -11.05 -16.58
N GLU A 146 14.39 -11.01 -16.49
CA GLU A 146 15.29 -10.74 -17.60
C GLU A 146 15.13 -11.79 -18.72
N ALA A 147 15.12 -13.08 -18.36
CA ALA A 147 14.91 -14.17 -19.28
C ALA A 147 13.48 -14.24 -19.85
N ASP A 148 12.53 -13.50 -19.29
CA ASP A 148 11.13 -13.52 -19.71
C ASP A 148 10.82 -12.42 -20.75
N SER A 149 11.13 -11.18 -20.45
CA SER A 149 11.09 -10.06 -21.42
C SER A 149 11.71 -8.78 -20.86
N PRO A 150 12.21 -7.87 -21.73
CA PRO A 150 12.74 -6.57 -21.31
C PRO A 150 11.75 -5.75 -20.47
N ARG A 151 10.45 -5.77 -20.84
CA ARG A 151 9.41 -5.08 -20.08
C ARG A 151 9.27 -5.62 -18.66
N HIS A 152 9.29 -6.94 -18.50
CA HIS A 152 9.13 -7.56 -17.19
C HIS A 152 10.35 -7.33 -16.31
N HIS A 153 11.56 -7.38 -16.89
CA HIS A 153 12.80 -7.05 -16.20
C HIS A 153 12.78 -5.61 -15.67
N ALA A 154 12.45 -4.62 -16.50
CA ALA A 154 12.36 -3.23 -16.09
C ALA A 154 11.31 -2.99 -14.98
N ILE A 155 10.14 -3.64 -15.05
CA ILE A 155 9.11 -3.55 -13.99
C ILE A 155 9.63 -4.11 -12.67
N ILE A 156 10.23 -5.30 -12.68
CA ILE A 156 10.73 -5.94 -11.46
C ILE A 156 11.91 -5.18 -10.88
N ALA A 157 12.83 -4.67 -11.70
CA ALA A 157 13.96 -3.85 -11.25
C ALA A 157 13.49 -2.56 -10.55
N LEU A 158 12.52 -1.84 -11.11
CA LEU A 158 11.94 -0.66 -10.45
C LEU A 158 11.26 -0.98 -9.10
N LEU A 159 10.60 -2.13 -9.00
CA LEU A 159 9.96 -2.57 -7.75
C LEU A 159 11.00 -3.00 -6.71
N ALA A 160 12.04 -3.74 -7.12
CA ALA A 160 13.06 -4.30 -6.25
C ALA A 160 14.11 -3.26 -5.81
N ASP A 161 14.65 -2.49 -6.76
CA ASP A 161 15.81 -1.62 -6.50
C ASP A 161 15.42 -0.22 -6.01
N LEU A 162 14.22 0.26 -6.37
CA LEU A 162 13.72 1.55 -5.91
C LEU A 162 12.63 1.44 -4.85
N GLY A 163 12.09 0.25 -4.64
CA GLY A 163 10.99 0.05 -3.70
C GLY A 163 9.73 0.84 -4.05
N LEU A 164 9.48 1.12 -5.32
CA LEU A 164 8.28 1.86 -5.76
C LEU A 164 7.01 1.08 -5.47
N ARG A 165 5.90 1.80 -5.22
CA ARG A 165 4.60 1.14 -5.16
C ARG A 165 4.16 0.73 -6.57
N VAL A 166 3.46 -0.39 -6.69
CA VAL A 166 2.95 -0.87 -7.98
C VAL A 166 2.18 0.21 -8.75
N GLY A 167 1.36 1.01 -8.06
CA GLY A 167 0.63 2.10 -8.69
C GLY A 167 1.51 3.28 -9.10
N GLU A 168 2.68 3.46 -8.51
CA GLU A 168 3.68 4.44 -8.93
C GLU A 168 4.33 3.96 -10.24
N VAL A 169 4.75 2.69 -10.31
CA VAL A 169 5.32 2.07 -11.53
C VAL A 169 4.33 2.11 -12.70
N CYS A 170 3.07 1.73 -12.47
CA CYS A 170 2.04 1.71 -13.54
C CYS A 170 1.69 3.11 -14.08
N ARG A 171 1.97 4.17 -13.32
CA ARG A 171 1.66 5.55 -13.73
C ARG A 171 2.87 6.33 -14.23
N LEU A 172 4.04 5.72 -14.31
CA LEU A 172 5.22 6.39 -14.88
C LEU A 172 4.97 6.78 -16.34
N ASP A 173 5.28 8.02 -16.64
CA ASP A 173 5.30 8.57 -18.00
C ASP A 173 6.75 8.76 -18.46
N LEU A 174 6.99 8.72 -19.76
CA LEU A 174 8.32 8.95 -20.34
C LEU A 174 8.87 10.34 -19.98
N ALA A 175 8.01 11.35 -19.83
CA ALA A 175 8.37 12.67 -19.34
C ALA A 175 8.86 12.69 -17.87
N ASP A 176 8.66 11.61 -17.14
CA ASP A 176 9.13 11.46 -15.76
C ASP A 176 10.59 10.98 -15.67
N LEU A 177 11.14 10.49 -16.78
CA LEU A 177 12.54 10.09 -16.88
C LEU A 177 13.42 11.30 -17.14
N GLY A 178 14.56 11.39 -16.47
CA GLY A 178 15.46 12.54 -16.63
C GLY A 178 16.84 12.30 -16.04
N HIS A 179 17.65 13.35 -16.07
CA HIS A 179 18.99 13.39 -15.49
C HIS A 179 19.12 14.59 -14.55
N GLU A 180 19.78 14.41 -13.44
CA GLU A 180 20.07 15.49 -12.50
C GLU A 180 21.35 15.20 -11.75
N ARG A 181 22.24 16.20 -11.69
CA ARG A 181 23.55 16.13 -10.99
C ARG A 181 24.34 14.87 -11.35
N GLY A 182 24.36 14.47 -12.61
CA GLY A 182 25.06 13.27 -13.08
C GLY A 182 24.34 11.94 -12.83
N HIS A 183 23.17 11.95 -12.20
CA HIS A 183 22.37 10.77 -11.96
C HIS A 183 21.19 10.69 -12.93
N ARG A 184 20.94 9.52 -13.46
CA ARG A 184 19.66 9.22 -14.11
C ARG A 184 18.58 9.16 -13.05
N THR A 185 17.43 9.77 -13.31
CA THR A 185 16.38 9.92 -12.31
C THR A 185 15.00 9.55 -12.86
N VAL A 186 14.11 9.18 -11.94
CA VAL A 186 12.68 9.02 -12.21
C VAL A 186 11.88 9.89 -11.24
N ARG A 187 10.94 10.66 -11.79
CA ARG A 187 9.95 11.42 -11.02
C ARG A 187 8.65 10.65 -10.95
N PHE A 188 7.92 10.78 -9.88
CA PHE A 188 6.59 10.19 -9.72
C PHE A 188 5.79 10.89 -8.62
N VAL A 189 4.48 10.70 -8.65
CA VAL A 189 3.58 11.24 -7.62
C VAL A 189 3.33 10.15 -6.57
N GLY A 190 3.79 10.41 -5.35
CA GLY A 190 3.60 9.54 -4.19
C GLY A 190 2.21 9.65 -3.56
N LYS A 191 2.02 8.95 -2.44
CA LYS A 191 0.80 9.01 -1.65
C LYS A 191 0.53 10.46 -1.20
N GLY A 192 -0.72 10.90 -1.35
CA GLY A 192 -1.13 12.27 -1.01
C GLY A 192 -0.78 13.32 -2.04
N GLY A 193 -0.46 12.95 -3.29
CA GLY A 193 -0.19 13.89 -4.38
C GLY A 193 1.21 14.54 -4.32
N LYS A 194 2.10 14.09 -3.43
CA LYS A 194 3.42 14.69 -3.25
C LYS A 194 4.36 14.25 -4.40
N PRO A 195 4.98 15.20 -5.16
CA PRO A 195 5.99 14.85 -6.15
C PRO A 195 7.23 14.28 -5.47
N ARG A 196 7.83 13.28 -6.08
CA ARG A 196 9.02 12.60 -5.59
C ARG A 196 9.95 12.30 -6.74
N ARG A 197 11.24 12.19 -6.41
CA ARG A 197 12.31 11.84 -7.36
C ARG A 197 13.22 10.80 -6.73
N ARG A 198 13.66 9.85 -7.55
CA ARG A 198 14.63 8.83 -7.15
C ARG A 198 15.71 8.69 -8.23
N ALA A 199 16.93 8.45 -7.80
CA ALA A 199 17.99 8.03 -8.71
C ALA A 199 17.74 6.59 -9.17
N LEU A 200 18.04 6.30 -10.41
CA LEU A 200 18.09 4.95 -10.96
C LEU A 200 19.49 4.38 -10.76
N ALA A 201 19.58 3.23 -10.10
CA ALA A 201 20.81 2.47 -10.06
C ALA A 201 21.22 2.04 -11.49
N PRO A 202 22.52 1.87 -11.78
CA PRO A 202 22.96 1.53 -13.14
C PRO A 202 22.25 0.34 -13.74
N GLY A 203 22.12 -0.77 -13.01
CA GLY A 203 21.42 -1.98 -13.47
C GLY A 203 19.95 -1.74 -13.79
N THR A 204 19.22 -0.98 -12.95
CA THR A 204 17.84 -0.60 -13.22
C THR A 204 17.72 0.29 -14.45
N GLY A 205 18.71 1.19 -14.66
CA GLY A 205 18.82 2.02 -15.86
C GLY A 205 18.96 1.18 -17.12
N VAL A 206 19.90 0.22 -17.12
CA VAL A 206 20.10 -0.72 -18.25
C VAL A 206 18.83 -1.53 -18.57
N ALA A 207 18.17 -2.07 -17.55
CA ALA A 207 16.92 -2.80 -17.74
C ALA A 207 15.82 -1.94 -18.37
N LEU A 208 15.72 -0.68 -17.95
CA LEU A 208 14.76 0.27 -18.49
C LEU A 208 15.07 0.62 -19.95
N ASP A 209 16.33 0.87 -20.27
CA ASP A 209 16.78 1.17 -21.65
C ASP A 209 16.52 0.02 -22.62
N ALA A 210 16.88 -1.19 -22.22
CA ALA A 210 16.60 -2.39 -23.02
C ALA A 210 15.09 -2.54 -23.31
N TYR A 211 14.25 -2.18 -22.36
CA TYR A 211 12.80 -2.18 -22.59
C TYR A 211 12.36 -1.03 -23.53
N LEU A 212 12.86 0.19 -23.35
CA LEU A 212 12.50 1.33 -24.20
C LEU A 212 12.94 1.10 -25.66
N GLU A 213 14.14 0.55 -25.88
CA GLU A 213 14.62 0.14 -27.20
C GLU A 213 13.72 -0.96 -27.81
N HIS A 214 13.34 -1.96 -27.01
CA HIS A 214 12.41 -2.99 -27.46
C HIS A 214 11.05 -2.40 -27.84
N ARG A 215 10.52 -1.47 -27.05
CA ARG A 215 9.25 -0.77 -27.30
C ARG A 215 9.33 0.07 -28.57
N ALA A 216 10.41 0.83 -28.75
CA ALA A 216 10.64 1.65 -29.93
C ALA A 216 10.69 0.82 -31.23
N ARG A 217 11.42 -0.30 -31.20
CA ARG A 217 11.44 -1.25 -32.34
C ARG A 217 10.06 -1.79 -32.68
N LEU A 218 9.23 -2.15 -31.68
CA LEU A 218 7.87 -2.62 -31.93
C LEU A 218 6.95 -1.53 -32.50
N ALA A 219 7.18 -0.28 -32.11
CA ALA A 219 6.44 0.87 -32.59
C ALA A 219 6.95 1.42 -33.94
N GLY A 220 8.12 1.00 -34.39
CA GLY A 220 8.74 1.49 -35.64
C GLY A 220 9.22 2.95 -35.54
N VAL A 221 9.60 3.41 -34.33
CA VAL A 221 10.07 4.78 -34.08
C VAL A 221 11.40 4.79 -33.34
N ALA A 222 12.06 5.95 -33.25
CA ALA A 222 13.23 6.11 -32.38
C ALA A 222 12.84 6.16 -30.90
N VAL A 223 13.77 5.88 -30.00
CA VAL A 223 13.50 5.90 -28.55
C VAL A 223 13.08 7.31 -28.09
N GLU A 224 13.66 8.34 -28.67
CA GLU A 224 13.40 9.75 -28.42
C GLU A 224 11.99 10.17 -28.79
N ASP A 225 11.38 9.48 -29.78
CA ASP A 225 10.04 9.77 -30.27
C ASP A 225 8.95 9.05 -29.49
N LEU A 226 9.34 8.18 -28.55
CA LEU A 226 8.38 7.54 -27.65
C LEU A 226 7.71 8.57 -26.74
N THR A 227 6.39 8.46 -26.59
CA THR A 227 5.61 9.35 -25.70
C THR A 227 4.64 8.55 -24.81
N GLY A 228 4.12 9.21 -23.78
CA GLY A 228 3.10 8.68 -22.89
C GLY A 228 3.62 7.68 -21.85
N PRO A 229 2.79 6.70 -21.43
CA PRO A 229 3.15 5.78 -20.34
C PRO A 229 4.45 5.03 -20.60
N VAL A 230 5.32 4.91 -19.57
CA VAL A 230 6.54 4.09 -19.71
C VAL A 230 6.18 2.64 -20.04
N PHE A 231 5.28 2.03 -19.26
CA PHE A 231 4.90 0.63 -19.43
C PHE A 231 3.57 0.49 -20.14
N VAL A 232 3.60 -0.14 -21.31
CA VAL A 232 2.42 -0.39 -22.15
C VAL A 232 2.13 -1.88 -22.32
N THR A 233 0.86 -2.19 -22.50
CA THR A 233 0.38 -3.52 -22.90
C THR A 233 0.65 -3.75 -24.40
N THR A 234 0.41 -4.96 -24.89
CA THR A 234 0.47 -5.28 -26.34
C THR A 234 -0.54 -4.48 -27.17
N ALA A 235 -1.62 -4.00 -26.54
CA ALA A 235 -2.62 -3.14 -27.19
C ALA A 235 -2.26 -1.63 -27.10
N GLY A 236 -1.06 -1.27 -26.59
CA GLY A 236 -0.58 0.10 -26.49
C GLY A 236 -1.11 0.90 -25.27
N GLY A 237 -2.06 0.37 -24.50
CA GLY A 237 -2.56 1.01 -23.30
C GLY A 237 -1.61 0.81 -22.09
N PRO A 238 -1.77 1.61 -21.00
CA PRO A 238 -0.93 1.49 -19.82
C PRO A 238 -1.10 0.12 -19.13
N VAL A 239 -0.02 -0.38 -18.54
CA VAL A 239 -0.06 -1.61 -17.73
C VAL A 239 -0.81 -1.33 -16.42
N ASP A 240 -1.77 -2.19 -16.09
CA ASP A 240 -2.53 -2.08 -14.84
C ASP A 240 -1.87 -2.80 -13.66
N ARG A 241 -2.30 -2.47 -12.45
CA ARG A 241 -1.77 -3.06 -11.22
C ARG A 241 -2.00 -4.56 -11.12
N ASN A 242 -3.15 -5.06 -11.59
CA ASN A 242 -3.48 -6.49 -11.51
C ASN A 242 -2.58 -7.30 -12.45
N ALA A 243 -2.22 -6.74 -13.63
CA ALA A 243 -1.25 -7.36 -14.54
C ALA A 243 0.12 -7.51 -13.85
N VAL A 244 0.59 -6.48 -13.13
CA VAL A 244 1.85 -6.55 -12.37
C VAL A 244 1.77 -7.54 -11.20
N PHE A 245 0.63 -7.64 -10.51
CA PHE A 245 0.42 -8.67 -9.47
C PHE A 245 0.53 -10.10 -10.04
N ARG A 246 -0.11 -10.35 -11.18
CA ARG A 246 -0.01 -11.65 -11.86
C ARG A 246 1.42 -11.92 -12.34
N LEU A 247 2.09 -10.90 -12.88
CA LEU A 247 3.48 -10.98 -13.30
C LEU A 247 4.40 -11.42 -12.17
N VAL A 248 4.33 -10.75 -11.01
CA VAL A 248 5.17 -11.08 -9.83
C VAL A 248 5.00 -12.54 -9.44
N ARG A 249 3.76 -13.03 -9.31
CA ARG A 249 3.51 -14.44 -8.95
C ARG A 249 4.03 -15.42 -10.00
N ARG A 250 3.79 -15.15 -11.28
CA ARG A 250 4.26 -15.99 -12.38
C ARG A 250 5.78 -16.07 -12.41
N LEU A 251 6.47 -14.95 -12.24
CA LEU A 251 7.92 -14.91 -12.20
C LEU A 251 8.48 -15.58 -10.95
N ALA A 252 7.82 -15.45 -9.80
CA ALA A 252 8.20 -16.13 -8.57
C ALA A 252 8.14 -17.66 -8.73
N VAL A 253 7.10 -18.19 -9.36
CA VAL A 253 7.00 -19.62 -9.71
C VAL A 253 8.14 -20.00 -10.65
N LYS A 254 8.40 -19.21 -11.71
CA LYS A 254 9.49 -19.46 -12.67
C LYS A 254 10.88 -19.41 -12.01
N ALA A 255 11.04 -18.57 -10.99
CA ALA A 255 12.26 -18.46 -10.20
C ALA A 255 12.41 -19.55 -9.13
N GLY A 256 11.44 -20.45 -8.98
CA GLY A 256 11.47 -21.52 -7.98
C GLY A 256 11.32 -21.02 -6.53
N ILE A 257 10.68 -19.87 -6.31
CA ILE A 257 10.50 -19.31 -4.96
C ILE A 257 9.37 -20.04 -4.24
N PRO A 258 9.61 -20.65 -3.06
CA PRO A 258 8.61 -21.50 -2.39
C PRO A 258 7.31 -20.77 -2.02
N SER A 259 7.40 -19.47 -1.68
CA SER A 259 6.25 -18.63 -1.27
C SER A 259 5.56 -17.92 -2.44
N ALA A 260 5.80 -18.34 -3.69
CA ALA A 260 5.39 -17.63 -4.91
C ALA A 260 3.91 -17.21 -4.95
N GLU A 261 3.00 -18.06 -4.50
CA GLU A 261 1.56 -17.78 -4.48
C GLU A 261 1.14 -16.64 -3.54
N HIS A 262 1.96 -16.38 -2.52
CA HIS A 262 1.72 -15.34 -1.53
C HIS A 262 2.47 -14.03 -1.82
N LEU A 263 3.36 -14.04 -2.82
CA LEU A 263 4.12 -12.86 -3.19
C LEU A 263 3.28 -11.83 -3.95
N SER A 264 3.69 -10.59 -3.80
CA SER A 264 3.04 -9.42 -4.39
C SER A 264 4.10 -8.36 -4.71
N PRO A 265 3.78 -7.31 -5.48
CA PRO A 265 4.66 -6.15 -5.63
C PRO A 265 5.07 -5.52 -4.30
N HIS A 266 4.25 -5.68 -3.25
CA HIS A 266 4.58 -5.20 -1.92
C HIS A 266 5.69 -6.02 -1.25
N SER A 267 5.82 -7.29 -1.60
CA SER A 267 6.92 -8.17 -1.13
C SER A 267 8.28 -7.71 -1.64
N LEU A 268 8.38 -7.29 -2.91
CA LEU A 268 9.59 -6.66 -3.46
C LEU A 268 9.93 -5.34 -2.77
N ARG A 269 8.93 -4.49 -2.55
CA ARG A 269 9.11 -3.26 -1.80
C ARG A 269 9.52 -3.51 -0.35
N HIS A 270 9.03 -4.58 0.26
CA HIS A 270 9.46 -5.01 1.59
C HIS A 270 10.94 -5.45 1.56
N ALA A 271 11.33 -6.27 0.56
CA ALA A 271 12.70 -6.71 0.37
C ALA A 271 13.65 -5.51 0.19
N PHE A 272 13.27 -4.51 -0.64
CA PHE A 272 14.05 -3.26 -0.75
C PHE A 272 14.35 -2.64 0.62
N ALA A 273 13.32 -2.48 1.47
CA ALA A 273 13.52 -1.83 2.77
C ALA A 273 14.37 -2.67 3.72
N THR A 274 14.17 -3.99 3.76
CA THR A 274 14.95 -4.88 4.63
C THR A 274 16.39 -4.99 4.16
N THR A 275 16.64 -5.12 2.86
CA THR A 275 17.98 -5.17 2.29
C THR A 275 18.72 -3.83 2.50
N ALA A 276 18.08 -2.69 2.23
CA ALA A 276 18.71 -1.39 2.47
C ALA A 276 19.13 -1.22 3.95
N ARG A 277 18.30 -1.71 4.88
CA ARG A 277 18.61 -1.68 6.31
C ARG A 277 19.75 -2.65 6.66
N SER A 278 19.80 -3.84 6.09
CA SER A 278 20.91 -4.78 6.30
C SER A 278 22.24 -4.26 5.74
N GLU A 279 22.19 -3.51 4.65
CA GLU A 279 23.36 -2.82 4.06
C GLU A 279 23.74 -1.52 4.80
N GLY A 280 23.12 -1.22 5.94
CA GLY A 280 23.50 -0.09 6.78
C GLY A 280 22.93 1.26 6.36
N VAL A 281 22.02 1.33 5.37
CA VAL A 281 21.37 2.60 4.98
C VAL A 281 20.58 3.15 6.17
N PRO A 282 20.74 4.44 6.53
CA PRO A 282 19.98 5.07 7.61
C PRO A 282 18.47 4.87 7.48
N LEU A 283 17.78 4.71 8.62
CA LEU A 283 16.33 4.46 8.62
C LEU A 283 15.57 5.60 7.97
N GLU A 284 16.03 6.83 8.18
CA GLU A 284 15.45 8.06 7.63
C GLU A 284 15.54 8.06 6.11
N ASP A 285 16.67 7.66 5.54
CA ASP A 285 16.87 7.59 4.09
C ASP A 285 15.99 6.51 3.46
N VAL A 286 15.84 5.35 4.12
CA VAL A 286 14.91 4.31 3.69
C VAL A 286 13.46 4.80 3.79
N GLN A 287 13.11 5.51 4.87
CA GLN A 287 11.80 6.11 5.06
C GLN A 287 11.49 7.11 3.94
N ASP A 288 12.42 8.00 3.65
CA ASP A 288 12.28 8.97 2.57
C ASP A 288 12.22 8.27 1.22
N ALA A 289 13.09 7.30 0.97
CA ALA A 289 13.07 6.48 -0.23
C ALA A 289 11.71 5.80 -0.45
N MET A 290 11.09 5.28 0.59
CA MET A 290 9.79 4.63 0.54
C MET A 290 8.61 5.62 0.59
N GLY A 291 8.81 6.87 1.01
CA GLY A 291 7.75 7.86 1.19
C GLY A 291 6.75 7.46 2.26
N HIS A 292 7.24 7.06 3.38
CA HIS A 292 6.44 6.82 4.57
C HIS A 292 6.34 8.12 5.37
N ALA A 293 5.12 8.66 5.50
CA ALA A 293 4.87 9.85 6.30
C ALA A 293 5.01 9.57 7.81
N ASP A 294 4.84 8.31 8.23
CA ASP A 294 4.97 7.87 9.61
C ASP A 294 6.22 6.98 9.76
N PRO A 295 7.21 7.40 10.57
CA PRO A 295 8.42 6.62 10.84
C PRO A 295 8.12 5.19 11.33
N ARG A 296 7.03 5.00 12.07
CA ARG A 296 6.61 3.68 12.56
C ARG A 296 6.38 2.68 11.44
N THR A 297 5.99 3.15 10.25
CA THR A 297 5.82 2.28 9.08
C THR A 297 7.14 1.70 8.60
N THR A 298 8.23 2.46 8.67
CA THR A 298 9.57 2.02 8.27
C THR A 298 10.24 1.17 9.36
N ARG A 299 9.95 1.45 10.63
CA ARG A 299 10.46 0.65 11.77
C ARG A 299 10.05 -0.82 11.71
N ARG A 300 8.95 -1.17 11.01
CA ARG A 300 8.54 -2.57 10.78
C ARG A 300 9.55 -3.40 9.98
N TYR A 301 10.43 -2.73 9.25
CA TYR A 301 11.49 -3.35 8.45
C TYR A 301 12.81 -3.48 9.21
N ASP A 302 12.88 -2.93 10.42
CA ASP A 302 14.06 -2.98 11.28
C ASP A 302 14.04 -4.27 12.12
N ARG A 303 14.28 -5.41 11.47
CA ARG A 303 14.35 -6.73 12.13
C ARG A 303 15.56 -6.84 13.07
N ASP A 304 16.59 -6.04 12.83
CA ASP A 304 17.84 -6.01 13.58
C ASP A 304 17.85 -4.97 14.71
N ARG A 305 16.68 -4.57 15.19
CA ARG A 305 16.50 -3.51 16.19
C ARG A 305 17.23 -3.77 17.52
N HIS A 306 17.61 -5.00 17.76
CA HIS A 306 18.34 -5.45 18.94
C HIS A 306 19.63 -6.20 18.55
N ASN A 307 20.15 -5.98 17.35
CA ASN A 307 21.41 -6.58 16.91
C ASN A 307 22.57 -5.90 17.64
N LEU A 308 23.20 -6.65 18.54
CA LEU A 308 24.33 -6.17 19.34
C LEU A 308 25.55 -5.82 18.47
N ASP A 309 25.70 -6.42 17.29
CA ASP A 309 26.78 -6.09 16.34
C ASP A 309 26.68 -4.66 15.79
N ARG A 310 25.50 -4.04 15.91
CA ARG A 310 25.22 -2.66 15.51
C ARG A 310 25.07 -1.70 16.70
N ASP A 311 25.51 -2.12 17.88
CA ASP A 311 25.44 -1.25 19.04
C ASP A 311 26.28 0.02 18.79
N PRO A 312 25.72 1.22 19.02
CA PRO A 312 26.42 2.48 18.78
C PRO A 312 27.76 2.60 19.52
N SER A 313 27.94 1.85 20.62
CA SER A 313 29.18 1.84 21.39
C SER A 313 30.39 1.43 20.56
N TYR A 314 30.24 0.47 19.64
CA TYR A 314 31.31 0.05 18.74
C TYR A 314 31.73 1.16 17.78
N ALA A 315 30.79 1.87 17.19
CA ALA A 315 31.08 2.99 16.30
C ALA A 315 31.75 4.15 17.03
N ILE A 316 31.28 4.46 18.25
CA ILE A 316 31.88 5.50 19.11
C ILE A 316 33.27 5.11 19.51
N TRP A 317 33.47 3.85 19.90
CA TRP A 317 34.81 3.35 20.25
C TRP A 317 35.76 3.43 19.06
N ALA A 318 35.39 2.93 17.91
CA ALA A 318 36.17 2.98 16.68
C ALA A 318 36.53 4.43 16.25
N ALA A 319 35.57 5.37 16.40
CA ALA A 319 35.79 6.77 16.13
C ALA A 319 36.80 7.43 17.12
N ARG A 320 36.80 7.00 18.36
CA ARG A 320 37.78 7.44 19.38
C ARG A 320 39.15 6.87 19.09
N ALA A 321 39.26 5.59 18.76
CA ALA A 321 40.51 4.94 18.39
C ALA A 321 41.19 5.65 17.21
N ARG A 322 40.47 5.98 16.13
CA ARG A 322 40.99 6.72 14.98
C ARG A 322 41.53 8.12 15.33
N ARG A 323 40.94 8.80 16.34
CA ARG A 323 41.38 10.13 16.79
C ARG A 323 42.55 10.08 17.77
N GLY A 324 42.75 8.95 18.45
CA GLY A 324 43.82 8.73 19.41
C GLY A 324 45.12 8.18 18.83
N THR A 325 45.13 7.83 17.53
CA THR A 325 46.37 7.44 16.85
C THR A 325 47.09 8.72 16.39
N PRO A 326 48.28 9.07 16.92
CA PRO A 326 49.04 10.19 16.41
C PRO A 326 49.42 9.88 14.95
N ALA A 327 49.33 10.89 14.07
CA ALA A 327 49.93 10.80 12.76
C ALA A 327 51.43 10.56 12.96
N GLU A 328 51.92 9.38 12.60
CA GLU A 328 53.36 9.12 12.47
C GLU A 328 53.86 10.09 11.40
N GLY A 329 54.73 11.01 11.83
CA GLY A 329 55.40 12.01 11.00
C GLY A 329 56.51 11.41 10.12
#